data_c568ae825544a55b2f4d9d11db41a45b
#
_entry.id   c568ae825544a55b2f4d9d11db41a45b
#
_cell.length_a   1.000
_cell.length_b   1.000
_cell.length_c   1.000
_cell.angle_alpha   90.00
_cell.angle_beta   90.00
_cell.angle_gamma   90.00
#
_symmetry.space_group_name_H-M   'P 1'
#
loop_
_entity.id
_entity.type
_entity.pdbx_description
1 polymer ?
#
loop_
_entity_poly.entity_id
_entity_poly.type
_entity_poly.pdbx_seq_one_letter_code
_entity_poly.pdbx_strand_id
1 'polypeptide(L)'
;MPLDMQFVFTANPEDYTNRGSIVTPLKDRIGSQILTHYPEDIETAKIITQQEANNIQKDFIQVPELAKDLLEQIVFEARESEYIDAKSGVSARLSISAFENLLSTAERRAILSGDSETMIRLNDFD
;
A
#
# COMPACT_ATOMS: atom_id res chain seq x y z
N MET A 1 -10.73 -0.99 42.31
CA MET A 1 -9.76 -0.23 41.51
C MET A 1 -10.45 0.11 40.19
N PRO A 2 -10.76 1.35 39.87
CA PRO A 2 -11.34 1.66 38.58
C PRO A 2 -10.29 1.41 37.50
N LEU A 3 -10.61 0.58 36.52
CA LEU A 3 -9.79 0.35 35.34
C LEU A 3 -10.19 1.38 34.30
N ASP A 4 -9.39 2.42 34.14
CA ASP A 4 -9.53 3.39 33.07
C ASP A 4 -8.70 2.90 31.87
N MET A 5 -9.35 2.10 31.01
CA MET A 5 -8.71 1.48 29.85
C MET A 5 -9.54 1.76 28.61
N GLN A 6 -8.83 2.11 27.53
CA GLN A 6 -9.40 2.18 26.18
C GLN A 6 -8.98 0.94 25.40
N PHE A 7 -9.96 0.29 24.76
CA PHE A 7 -9.73 -0.84 23.88
C PHE A 7 -9.89 -0.39 22.44
N VAL A 8 -8.92 -0.78 21.60
CA VAL A 8 -8.97 -0.57 20.16
C VAL A 8 -8.88 -1.94 19.48
N PHE A 9 -9.82 -2.21 18.60
CA PHE A 9 -9.87 -3.46 17.84
C PHE A 9 -9.75 -3.17 16.36
N THR A 10 -9.12 -4.08 15.62
CA THR A 10 -9.11 -4.07 14.16
C THR A 10 -9.81 -5.32 13.66
N ALA A 11 -10.56 -5.18 12.58
CA ALA A 11 -11.24 -6.29 11.92
C ALA A 11 -11.20 -6.08 10.40
N ASN A 12 -11.06 -7.18 9.66
CA ASN A 12 -11.18 -7.16 8.21
C ASN A 12 -12.64 -7.51 7.84
N PRO A 13 -13.39 -6.63 7.14
CA PRO A 13 -14.77 -6.91 6.75
C PRO A 13 -14.91 -8.15 5.86
N GLU A 14 -13.89 -8.51 5.08
CA GLU A 14 -13.92 -9.66 4.18
C GLU A 14 -13.92 -11.01 4.91
N ASP A 15 -13.43 -11.06 6.13
CA ASP A 15 -13.46 -12.27 6.95
C ASP A 15 -14.88 -12.64 7.44
N TYR A 16 -15.88 -11.80 7.13
CA TYR A 16 -17.27 -12.02 7.54
C TYR A 16 -17.98 -13.16 6.79
N THR A 17 -17.40 -13.69 5.71
CA THR A 17 -18.12 -14.62 4.85
C THR A 17 -18.17 -16.06 5.35
N ASN A 18 -17.36 -16.47 6.34
CA ASN A 18 -17.36 -17.87 6.76
C ASN A 18 -17.26 -18.20 8.25
N ARG A 19 -16.88 -17.30 9.18
CA ARG A 19 -16.72 -17.71 10.60
C ARG A 19 -16.92 -16.63 11.66
N GLY A 20 -17.49 -15.50 11.39
CA GLY A 20 -17.63 -14.58 12.50
C GLY A 20 -18.13 -13.19 12.18
N SER A 21 -19.42 -13.04 12.02
CA SER A 21 -20.02 -11.74 12.30
C SER A 21 -19.63 -11.33 13.72
N ILE A 22 -19.17 -10.09 13.90
CA ILE A 22 -19.05 -9.52 15.24
C ILE A 22 -20.40 -9.75 15.94
N VAL A 23 -20.37 -10.55 17.00
CA VAL A 23 -21.60 -10.88 17.72
C VAL A 23 -22.29 -9.61 18.21
N THR A 24 -23.61 -9.56 18.05
CA THR A 24 -24.42 -8.39 18.40
C THR A 24 -24.09 -7.77 19.76
N PRO A 25 -23.86 -8.57 20.84
CA PRO A 25 -23.50 -8.02 22.13
C PRO A 25 -22.17 -7.24 22.16
N LEU A 26 -21.24 -7.53 21.24
CA LEU A 26 -19.99 -6.77 21.12
C LEU A 26 -20.22 -5.47 20.33
N LYS A 27 -21.02 -5.52 19.26
CA LYS A 27 -21.39 -4.31 18.50
C LYS A 27 -22.01 -3.24 19.37
N ASP A 28 -22.91 -3.62 20.27
CA ASP A 28 -23.60 -2.70 21.18
C ASP A 28 -22.66 -2.03 22.22
N ARG A 29 -21.45 -2.58 22.39
CA ARG A 29 -20.45 -2.05 23.33
C ARG A 29 -19.35 -1.24 22.66
N ILE A 30 -19.32 -1.20 21.32
CA ILE A 30 -18.37 -0.40 20.57
C ILE A 30 -18.85 1.06 20.55
N GLY A 31 -18.08 1.96 21.18
CA GLY A 31 -18.44 3.38 21.27
C GLY A 31 -18.23 4.15 19.97
N SER A 32 -17.26 3.75 19.15
CA SER A 32 -17.00 4.36 17.84
C SER A 32 -16.42 3.35 16.85
N GLN A 33 -16.69 3.55 15.58
CA GLN A 33 -16.20 2.72 14.49
C GLN A 33 -15.57 3.62 13.44
N ILE A 34 -14.35 3.24 13.01
CA ILE A 34 -13.64 3.89 11.92
C ILE A 34 -13.60 2.91 10.75
N LEU A 35 -14.18 3.29 9.63
CA LEU A 35 -14.08 2.55 8.39
C LEU A 35 -12.85 3.05 7.63
N THR A 36 -11.99 2.12 7.24
CA THR A 36 -10.86 2.40 6.36
C THR A 36 -11.25 2.11 4.91
N HIS A 37 -10.77 2.91 4.00
CA HIS A 37 -10.96 2.74 2.55
C HIS A 37 -9.64 2.94 1.81
N TYR A 38 -9.61 2.59 0.54
CA TYR A 38 -8.47 2.91 -0.32
C TYR A 38 -8.35 4.42 -0.53
N PRO A 39 -7.14 4.94 -0.82
CA PRO A 39 -6.99 6.35 -1.18
C PRO A 39 -7.86 6.67 -2.41
N GLU A 40 -8.52 7.83 -2.37
CA GLU A 40 -9.44 8.27 -3.41
C GLU A 40 -8.71 9.01 -4.54
N ASP A 41 -7.51 9.50 -4.27
CA ASP A 41 -6.70 10.24 -5.21
C ASP A 41 -5.22 9.79 -5.20
N ILE A 42 -4.54 10.05 -6.31
CA ILE A 42 -3.14 9.67 -6.53
C ILE A 42 -2.20 10.35 -5.52
N GLU A 43 -2.46 11.61 -5.17
CA GLU A 43 -1.58 12.34 -4.24
C GLU A 43 -1.60 11.73 -2.85
N THR A 44 -2.79 11.36 -2.35
CA THR A 44 -2.92 10.63 -1.08
C THR A 44 -2.24 9.27 -1.15
N ALA A 45 -2.38 8.54 -2.25
CA ALA A 45 -1.73 7.25 -2.45
C ALA A 45 -0.20 7.39 -2.41
N LYS A 46 0.36 8.38 -3.09
CA LYS A 46 1.81 8.69 -3.08
C LYS A 46 2.31 8.98 -1.68
N ILE A 47 1.58 9.77 -0.88
CA ILE A 47 1.96 10.08 0.50
C ILE A 47 2.05 8.78 1.33
N ILE A 48 1.06 7.90 1.21
CA ILE A 48 1.03 6.62 1.92
C ILE A 48 2.23 5.76 1.52
N THR A 49 2.45 5.59 0.21
CA THR A 49 3.57 4.80 -0.31
C THR A 49 4.91 5.36 0.15
N GLN A 50 5.08 6.68 0.14
CA GLN A 50 6.31 7.33 0.61
C GLN A 50 6.53 7.14 2.11
N GLN A 51 5.49 7.25 2.94
CA GLN A 51 5.63 7.04 4.39
C GLN A 51 6.12 5.63 4.71
N GLU A 52 5.56 4.64 4.06
CA GLU A 52 5.94 3.24 4.28
C GLU A 52 7.29 2.89 3.65
N ALA A 53 7.62 3.51 2.51
CA ALA A 53 8.85 3.26 1.77
C ALA A 53 10.08 4.03 2.31
N ASN A 54 9.92 5.00 3.22
CA ASN A 54 11.03 5.80 3.74
C ASN A 54 12.16 4.96 4.38
N ASN A 55 11.84 3.76 4.87
CA ASN A 55 12.84 2.83 5.41
C ASN A 55 13.55 1.99 4.34
N ILE A 56 13.11 2.07 3.08
CA ILE A 56 13.55 1.19 1.98
C ILE A 56 14.32 2.00 0.95
N GLN A 57 14.03 3.29 0.83
CA GLN A 57 14.69 4.15 -0.15
C GLN A 57 16.19 4.27 0.15
N LYS A 58 17.01 4.06 -0.88
CA LYS A 58 18.46 4.16 -0.81
C LYS A 58 18.92 5.49 -1.39
N ASP A 59 19.84 6.17 -0.72
CA ASP A 59 20.31 7.52 -1.07
C ASP A 59 20.88 7.63 -2.49
N PHE A 60 21.42 6.52 -3.03
CA PHE A 60 21.99 6.49 -4.38
C PHE A 60 20.99 6.24 -5.51
N ILE A 61 19.70 6.02 -5.18
CA ILE A 61 18.63 5.81 -6.16
C ILE A 61 17.71 7.02 -6.17
N GLN A 62 17.73 7.77 -7.26
CA GLN A 62 16.80 8.86 -7.45
C GLN A 62 15.45 8.34 -7.95
N VAL A 63 14.37 8.83 -7.35
CA VAL A 63 13.00 8.49 -7.74
C VAL A 63 12.35 9.72 -8.34
N PRO A 64 12.24 9.81 -9.68
CA PRO A 64 11.53 10.90 -10.34
C PRO A 64 10.06 10.95 -9.92
N GLU A 65 9.48 12.14 -9.82
CA GLU A 65 8.07 12.32 -9.45
C GLU A 65 7.15 11.61 -10.43
N LEU A 66 7.48 11.68 -11.73
CA LEU A 66 6.75 10.99 -12.79
C LEU A 66 6.70 9.46 -12.58
N ALA A 67 7.77 8.86 -12.01
CA ALA A 67 7.76 7.43 -11.72
C ALA A 67 6.80 7.07 -10.59
N LYS A 68 6.66 7.94 -9.59
CA LYS A 68 5.69 7.78 -8.50
C LYS A 68 4.26 7.91 -9.02
N ASP A 69 4.01 8.93 -9.85
CA ASP A 69 2.70 9.14 -10.49
C ASP A 69 2.31 7.94 -11.34
N LEU A 70 3.23 7.44 -12.16
CA LEU A 70 2.99 6.27 -13.02
C LEU A 70 2.68 5.02 -12.19
N LEU A 71 3.43 4.78 -11.11
CA LEU A 71 3.20 3.65 -10.22
C LEU A 71 1.78 3.67 -9.65
N GLU A 72 1.37 4.79 -9.07
CA GLU A 72 0.04 4.90 -8.47
C GLU A 72 -1.06 4.83 -9.53
N GLN A 73 -0.85 5.41 -10.71
CA GLN A 73 -1.80 5.31 -11.82
C GLN A 73 -2.00 3.85 -12.24
N ILE A 74 -0.93 3.07 -12.37
CA ILE A 74 -1.03 1.63 -12.68
C ILE A 74 -1.84 0.90 -11.61
N VAL A 75 -1.64 1.22 -10.34
CA VAL A 75 -2.37 0.59 -9.23
C VAL A 75 -3.85 0.98 -9.25
N PHE A 76 -4.17 2.23 -9.56
CA PHE A 76 -5.55 2.69 -9.72
C PHE A 76 -6.25 1.96 -10.87
N GLU A 77 -5.65 1.93 -12.05
CA GLU A 77 -6.17 1.20 -13.21
C GLU A 77 -6.34 -0.30 -12.92
N ALA A 78 -5.40 -0.90 -12.20
CA ALA A 78 -5.51 -2.29 -11.78
C ALA A 78 -6.72 -2.53 -10.87
N ARG A 79 -7.07 -1.59 -9.98
CA ARG A 79 -8.26 -1.71 -9.12
C ARG A 79 -9.57 -1.63 -9.89
N GLU A 80 -9.61 -0.85 -10.95
CA GLU A 80 -10.78 -0.66 -11.80
C GLU A 80 -10.91 -1.74 -12.90
N SER A 81 -9.88 -2.58 -13.06
CA SER A 81 -9.82 -3.58 -14.11
C SER A 81 -10.84 -4.70 -13.90
N GLU A 82 -11.61 -5.01 -14.92
CA GLU A 82 -12.55 -6.15 -14.97
C GLU A 82 -11.87 -7.52 -14.80
N TYR A 83 -10.56 -7.57 -15.06
CA TYR A 83 -9.77 -8.81 -15.00
C TYR A 83 -9.29 -9.14 -13.58
N ILE A 84 -9.43 -8.21 -12.65
CA ILE A 84 -9.06 -8.42 -11.25
C ILE A 84 -10.32 -8.69 -10.45
N ASP A 85 -10.40 -9.89 -9.84
CA ASP A 85 -11.52 -10.25 -8.99
C ASP A 85 -11.66 -9.26 -7.84
N ALA A 86 -12.81 -8.59 -7.77
CA ALA A 86 -13.15 -7.63 -6.72
C ALA A 86 -13.01 -8.22 -5.30
N LYS A 87 -13.07 -9.56 -5.17
CA LYS A 87 -12.86 -10.26 -3.89
C LYS A 87 -11.38 -10.42 -3.53
N SER A 88 -10.50 -10.46 -4.53
CA SER A 88 -9.04 -10.55 -4.31
C SER A 88 -8.43 -9.19 -4.00
N GLY A 89 -9.08 -8.10 -4.37
CA GLY A 89 -8.75 -6.71 -4.12
C GLY A 89 -7.29 -6.31 -4.41
N VAL A 90 -7.09 -5.24 -5.13
CA VAL A 90 -5.75 -4.63 -5.24
C VAL A 90 -5.45 -3.90 -3.93
N SER A 91 -4.77 -4.59 -3.02
CA SER A 91 -4.41 -4.07 -1.70
C SER A 91 -3.56 -2.79 -1.81
N ALA A 92 -3.68 -1.90 -0.81
CA ALA A 92 -2.74 -0.77 -0.66
C ALA A 92 -1.27 -1.22 -0.56
N ARG A 93 -1.02 -2.47 -0.16
CA ARG A 93 0.32 -3.08 -0.18
C ARG A 93 0.89 -3.25 -1.58
N LEU A 94 0.04 -3.28 -2.62
CA LEU A 94 0.54 -3.42 -3.98
C LEU A 94 1.43 -2.24 -4.37
N SER A 95 1.01 -0.99 -4.09
CA SER A 95 1.83 0.20 -4.34
C SER A 95 3.18 0.10 -3.62
N ILE A 96 3.18 -0.30 -2.35
CA ILE A 96 4.40 -0.43 -1.55
C ILE A 96 5.32 -1.50 -2.15
N SER A 97 4.79 -2.71 -2.39
CA SER A 97 5.59 -3.82 -2.94
C SER A 97 6.09 -3.53 -4.36
N ALA A 98 5.28 -2.87 -5.19
CA ALA A 98 5.69 -2.46 -6.52
C ALA A 98 6.81 -1.39 -6.46
N PHE A 99 6.71 -0.45 -5.53
CA PHE A 99 7.78 0.53 -5.30
C PHE A 99 9.09 -0.13 -4.83
N GLU A 100 9.01 -1.11 -3.92
CA GLU A 100 10.16 -1.92 -3.50
C GLU A 100 10.81 -2.65 -4.68
N ASN A 101 10.00 -3.23 -5.56
CA ASN A 101 10.48 -3.91 -6.77
C ASN A 101 11.17 -2.94 -7.73
N LEU A 102 10.61 -1.75 -7.95
CA LEU A 102 11.24 -0.71 -8.77
C LEU A 102 12.61 -0.30 -8.23
N LEU A 103 12.72 -0.07 -6.92
CA LEU A 103 14.00 0.23 -6.28
C LEU A 103 15.00 -0.91 -6.46
N SER A 104 14.55 -2.15 -6.25
CA SER A 104 15.41 -3.34 -6.39
C SER A 104 15.89 -3.54 -7.83
N THR A 105 15.02 -3.29 -8.82
CA THR A 105 15.37 -3.37 -10.25
C THR A 105 16.39 -2.29 -10.63
N ALA A 106 16.17 -1.06 -10.19
CA ALA A 106 17.10 0.05 -10.42
C ALA A 106 18.47 -0.22 -9.76
N GLU A 107 18.48 -0.73 -8.52
CA GLU A 107 19.70 -1.13 -7.82
C GLU A 107 20.44 -2.23 -8.57
N ARG A 108 19.76 -3.30 -8.96
CA ARG A 108 20.36 -4.39 -9.73
C ARG A 108 20.99 -3.88 -11.01
N ARG A 109 20.31 -2.99 -11.72
CA ARG A 109 20.83 -2.38 -12.95
C ARG A 109 22.10 -1.56 -12.67
N ALA A 110 22.11 -0.73 -11.62
CA ALA A 110 23.28 0.05 -11.23
C ALA A 110 24.48 -0.84 -10.91
N ILE A 111 24.27 -1.91 -10.13
CA ILE A 111 25.33 -2.87 -9.79
C ILE A 111 25.90 -3.53 -11.05
N LEU A 112 25.04 -3.97 -11.97
CA LEU A 112 25.48 -4.61 -13.22
C LEU A 112 26.23 -3.66 -14.14
N SER A 113 25.90 -2.36 -14.13
CA SER A 113 26.57 -1.32 -14.93
C SER A 113 27.82 -0.76 -14.25
N GLY A 114 28.01 -1.01 -12.94
CA GLY A 114 29.09 -0.41 -12.15
C GLY A 114 28.84 1.07 -11.81
N ASP A 115 27.57 1.51 -11.85
CA ASP A 115 27.19 2.87 -11.55
C ASP A 115 27.11 3.10 -10.02
N SER A 116 27.66 4.21 -9.53
CA SER A 116 27.58 4.60 -8.12
C SER A 116 26.25 5.27 -7.76
N GLU A 117 25.55 5.82 -8.74
CA GLU A 117 24.24 6.47 -8.61
C GLU A 117 23.34 6.06 -9.77
N THR A 118 22.06 5.99 -9.52
CA THR A 118 21.06 5.66 -10.55
C THR A 118 19.75 6.37 -10.30
N MET A 119 18.86 6.29 -11.29
CA MET A 119 17.47 6.73 -11.15
C MET A 119 16.53 5.64 -11.67
N ILE A 120 15.29 5.64 -11.19
CA ILE A 120 14.23 4.78 -11.74
C ILE A 120 13.94 5.21 -13.17
N ARG A 121 13.84 4.24 -14.08
CA ARG A 121 13.57 4.38 -15.51
C ARG A 121 12.28 3.63 -15.86
N LEU A 122 11.69 3.96 -17.01
CA LEU A 122 10.50 3.25 -17.49
C LEU A 122 10.72 1.73 -17.66
N ASN A 123 11.92 1.34 -18.06
CA ASN A 123 12.26 -0.08 -18.21
C ASN A 123 12.35 -0.86 -16.87
N ASP A 124 12.33 -0.17 -15.74
CA ASP A 124 12.32 -0.82 -14.44
C ASP A 124 10.89 -1.25 -14.03
N PHE A 125 9.87 -0.87 -14.82
CA PHE A 125 8.47 -1.27 -14.64
C PHE A 125 8.08 -2.59 -15.33
N ASP A 126 8.98 -3.22 -16.09
CA ASP A 126 8.76 -4.45 -16.85
C ASP A 126 8.78 -5.72 -15.97
#